data_4ffdd4a938806acad88a837a9bd94d25
#
_entry.id   4ffdd4a938806acad88a837a9bd94d25
#
_cell.length_a   1.000
_cell.length_b   1.000
_cell.length_c   1.000
_cell.angle_alpha   90.00
_cell.angle_beta   90.00
_cell.angle_gamma   90.00
#
_symmetry.space_group_name_H-M   'P 1'
#
loop_
_entity.id
_entity.type
_entity.pdbx_description
1 polymer ?
#
loop_
_entity_poly.entity_id
_entity_poly.type
_entity_poly.pdbx_seq_one_letter_code
_entity_poly.pdbx_strand_id
1 'polypeptide(L)'
;MSEIINLIEQNPDSYIYKEAVEILSKKLKNDYSFILQAWDHEMPKETRYPKILISTSDEAHHTPDQVRDDSYVHIFKQYAPMRDPLDRTSVEVIDRVSPLPLGCLEGFVNKNIPISEREYDWFWMGQFDPYTRRNFRQSTERLQQERPNYNSYVLWYEGWNNGIALGDYCDIMNNTKVALVPIGSGSWESFRFFEAMCAGCIVINVGMPQTPMYNAAPAFPMDTGWAELTRTMDFILSREEEVLEYHSNVARLWHEHFCSPENLAEYMFKRIEIC
;
A
#
# COMPACT_ATOMS: atom_id res chain seq x y z
N MET A 1 -1.80 20.94 -24.49
CA MET A 1 -1.26 19.59 -24.16
C MET A 1 -0.59 19.70 -22.81
N SER A 2 -1.06 18.94 -21.84
CA SER A 2 -0.51 18.95 -20.46
C SER A 2 0.98 18.60 -20.45
N GLU A 3 1.68 19.07 -19.43
CA GLU A 3 3.10 18.81 -19.21
C GLU A 3 3.24 17.79 -18.07
N ILE A 4 4.16 16.84 -18.21
CA ILE A 4 4.47 15.86 -17.15
C ILE A 4 5.94 16.06 -16.75
N ILE A 5 6.15 16.46 -15.50
CA ILE A 5 7.46 16.65 -14.89
C ILE A 5 7.66 15.50 -13.90
N ASN A 6 8.44 14.50 -14.30
CA ASN A 6 8.71 13.32 -13.51
C ASN A 6 10.07 13.47 -12.79
N LEU A 7 10.06 13.73 -11.50
CA LEU A 7 11.26 13.86 -10.65
C LEU A 7 11.64 12.54 -9.96
N ILE A 8 10.87 11.47 -10.20
CA ILE A 8 11.01 10.16 -9.53
C ILE A 8 11.19 9.01 -10.53
N GLU A 9 11.83 9.26 -11.67
CA GLU A 9 11.98 8.26 -12.76
C GLU A 9 12.58 6.93 -12.32
N GLN A 10 13.43 6.95 -11.30
CA GLN A 10 14.12 5.75 -10.78
C GLN A 10 13.46 5.16 -9.54
N ASN A 11 12.32 5.70 -9.09
CA ASN A 11 11.61 5.16 -7.95
C ASN A 11 10.64 4.05 -8.37
N PRO A 12 10.92 2.77 -8.04
CA PRO A 12 10.09 1.64 -8.44
C PRO A 12 8.66 1.69 -7.86
N ASP A 13 8.45 2.51 -6.81
CA ASP A 13 7.15 2.64 -6.13
C ASP A 13 6.19 3.58 -6.86
N SER A 14 6.63 4.25 -7.91
CA SER A 14 5.89 5.34 -8.56
C SER A 14 5.36 5.02 -9.96
N TYR A 15 5.67 3.84 -10.50
CA TYR A 15 5.34 3.49 -11.89
C TYR A 15 3.83 3.60 -12.20
N ILE A 16 2.96 3.17 -11.28
CA ILE A 16 1.50 3.22 -11.43
C ILE A 16 0.97 4.65 -11.57
N TYR A 17 1.62 5.61 -10.92
CA TYR A 17 1.20 7.01 -11.00
C TYR A 17 1.58 7.66 -12.32
N LYS A 18 2.72 7.29 -12.90
CA LYS A 18 3.12 7.76 -14.23
C LYS A 18 2.08 7.35 -15.28
N GLU A 19 1.72 6.07 -15.30
CA GLU A 19 0.68 5.56 -16.19
C GLU A 19 -0.68 6.22 -15.95
N ALA A 20 -1.10 6.35 -14.69
CA ALA A 20 -2.34 7.02 -14.33
C ALA A 20 -2.36 8.49 -14.78
N VAL A 21 -1.26 9.23 -14.63
CA VAL A 21 -1.14 10.62 -15.07
C VAL A 21 -1.19 10.73 -16.60
N GLU A 22 -0.56 9.80 -17.33
CA GLU A 22 -0.63 9.76 -18.80
C GLU A 22 -2.07 9.55 -19.30
N ILE A 23 -2.84 8.67 -18.63
CA ILE A 23 -4.27 8.45 -18.91
C ILE A 23 -5.08 9.71 -18.56
N LEU A 24 -4.86 10.26 -17.35
CA LEU A 24 -5.56 11.43 -16.83
C LEU A 24 -5.35 12.65 -17.73
N SER A 25 -4.12 12.91 -18.18
CA SER A 25 -3.77 14.05 -19.03
C SER A 25 -4.54 14.08 -20.36
N LYS A 26 -4.96 12.91 -20.86
CA LYS A 26 -5.78 12.78 -22.07
C LYS A 26 -7.29 13.00 -21.82
N LYS A 27 -7.74 12.85 -20.57
CA LYS A 27 -9.14 13.01 -20.16
C LYS A 27 -9.51 14.45 -19.82
N LEU A 28 -8.57 15.21 -19.29
CA LEU A 28 -8.80 16.57 -18.82
C LEU A 28 -8.97 17.53 -20.01
N LYS A 29 -9.92 18.44 -19.87
CA LYS A 29 -10.20 19.49 -20.89
C LYS A 29 -9.18 20.62 -20.85
N ASN A 30 -8.65 20.92 -19.66
CA ASN A 30 -7.66 21.95 -19.43
C ASN A 30 -6.26 21.35 -19.39
N ASP A 31 -5.27 22.14 -19.72
CA ASP A 31 -3.87 21.76 -19.61
C ASP A 31 -3.35 22.01 -18.20
N TYR A 32 -2.62 21.04 -17.66
CA TYR A 32 -1.99 21.10 -16.34
C TYR A 32 -0.52 20.69 -16.42
N SER A 33 0.28 21.16 -15.45
CA SER A 33 1.62 20.66 -15.19
C SER A 33 1.55 19.63 -14.06
N PHE A 34 1.66 18.35 -14.42
CA PHE A 34 1.72 17.24 -13.45
C PHE A 34 3.15 17.09 -12.95
N ILE A 35 3.33 17.17 -11.64
CA ILE A 35 4.61 17.03 -10.97
C ILE A 35 4.60 15.76 -10.13
N LEU A 36 5.38 14.76 -10.54
CA LEU A 36 5.59 13.53 -9.77
C LEU A 36 6.87 13.73 -8.95
N GLN A 37 6.74 13.74 -7.63
CA GLN A 37 7.83 14.08 -6.70
C GLN A 37 7.90 13.10 -5.54
N ALA A 38 9.11 12.66 -5.18
CA ALA A 38 9.36 12.11 -3.86
C ALA A 38 9.54 13.25 -2.83
N TRP A 39 9.30 12.95 -1.57
CA TRP A 39 9.32 13.89 -0.44
C TRP A 39 10.49 14.89 -0.41
N ASP A 40 11.68 14.46 -0.79
CA ASP A 40 12.96 15.20 -0.64
C ASP A 40 13.44 15.90 -1.91
N HIS A 41 12.67 15.88 -3.00
CA HIS A 41 13.08 16.51 -4.25
C HIS A 41 12.70 18.00 -4.30
N GLU A 42 13.62 18.81 -4.84
CA GLU A 42 13.33 20.22 -5.11
C GLU A 42 12.20 20.37 -6.15
N MET A 43 11.25 21.23 -5.84
CA MET A 43 10.15 21.54 -6.73
C MET A 43 10.58 22.41 -7.91
N PRO A 44 10.05 22.22 -9.12
CA PRO A 44 10.29 23.12 -10.23
C PRO A 44 9.76 24.52 -9.90
N LYS A 45 10.64 25.54 -10.08
CA LYS A 45 10.30 26.94 -9.78
C LYS A 45 9.19 27.46 -10.69
N GLU A 46 9.26 27.08 -11.95
CA GLU A 46 8.32 27.54 -12.97
C GLU A 46 7.69 26.33 -13.69
N THR A 47 6.42 26.45 -14.03
CA THR A 47 5.67 25.49 -14.84
C THR A 47 4.83 26.24 -15.86
N ARG A 48 4.52 25.58 -16.96
CA ARG A 48 3.75 26.19 -18.05
C ARG A 48 2.28 26.38 -17.70
N TYR A 49 1.72 25.50 -16.88
CA TYR A 49 0.30 25.45 -16.56
C TYR A 49 0.09 25.38 -15.04
N PRO A 50 -1.17 25.54 -14.56
CA PRO A 50 -1.50 25.24 -13.15
C PRO A 50 -1.04 23.85 -12.74
N LYS A 51 -0.61 23.71 -11.48
CA LYS A 51 0.10 22.53 -11.01
C LYS A 51 -0.84 21.50 -10.38
N ILE A 52 -0.58 20.23 -10.66
CA ILE A 52 -1.10 19.09 -9.92
C ILE A 52 0.09 18.30 -9.39
N LEU A 53 0.18 18.14 -8.08
CA LEU A 53 1.27 17.42 -7.43
C LEU A 53 0.86 15.97 -7.15
N ILE A 54 1.74 15.02 -7.48
CA ILE A 54 1.71 13.64 -7.04
C ILE A 54 2.91 13.44 -6.11
N SER A 55 2.66 13.44 -4.80
CA SER A 55 3.70 13.35 -3.76
C SER A 55 3.80 11.91 -3.25
N THR A 56 5.00 11.35 -3.30
CA THR A 56 5.29 9.98 -2.87
C THR A 56 6.34 9.95 -1.74
N SER A 57 6.50 8.81 -1.10
CA SER A 57 7.62 8.49 -0.19
C SER A 57 7.72 9.30 1.11
N ASP A 58 6.68 10.03 1.52
CA ASP A 58 6.66 10.74 2.81
C ASP A 58 6.06 9.87 3.92
N GLU A 59 6.81 8.92 4.42
CA GLU A 59 6.40 8.00 5.50
C GLU A 59 6.08 8.70 6.83
N ALA A 60 6.48 9.96 7.00
CA ALA A 60 6.17 10.75 8.19
C ALA A 60 4.80 11.44 8.15
N HIS A 61 4.03 11.25 7.06
CA HIS A 61 2.67 11.78 6.89
C HIS A 61 2.55 13.30 7.01
N HIS A 62 3.57 14.05 6.62
CA HIS A 62 3.55 15.51 6.71
C HIS A 62 2.48 16.13 5.82
N THR A 63 1.97 17.27 6.24
CA THR A 63 1.16 18.12 5.38
C THR A 63 2.07 18.80 4.36
N PRO A 64 1.81 18.65 3.04
CA PRO A 64 2.66 19.29 2.02
C PRO A 64 2.63 20.82 2.14
N ASP A 65 3.77 21.46 2.12
CA ASP A 65 3.89 22.93 2.13
C ASP A 65 3.19 23.57 0.93
N GLN A 66 3.09 22.85 -0.18
CA GLN A 66 2.42 23.25 -1.42
C GLN A 66 0.91 23.51 -1.24
N VAL A 67 0.30 23.07 -0.14
CA VAL A 67 -1.10 23.40 0.23
C VAL A 67 -1.31 24.92 0.33
N ARG A 68 -0.26 25.69 0.65
CA ARG A 68 -0.30 27.14 0.79
C ARG A 68 -0.04 27.91 -0.50
N ASP A 69 0.31 27.21 -1.57
CA ASP A 69 0.60 27.80 -2.89
C ASP A 69 -0.62 27.64 -3.82
N ASP A 70 -1.28 28.74 -4.15
CA ASP A 70 -2.48 28.77 -5.00
C ASP A 70 -2.20 28.35 -6.47
N SER A 71 -0.94 28.20 -6.85
CA SER A 71 -0.61 27.63 -8.17
C SER A 71 -0.87 26.11 -8.26
N TYR A 72 -1.05 25.44 -7.13
CA TYR A 72 -1.45 24.02 -7.07
C TYR A 72 -2.98 23.89 -7.02
N VAL A 73 -3.54 23.33 -8.07
CA VAL A 73 -4.99 23.05 -8.15
C VAL A 73 -5.36 21.88 -7.24
N HIS A 74 -4.53 20.83 -7.24
CA HIS A 74 -4.73 19.64 -6.40
C HIS A 74 -3.42 18.97 -6.03
N ILE A 75 -3.42 18.26 -4.91
CA ILE A 75 -2.29 17.48 -4.41
C ILE A 75 -2.77 16.06 -4.13
N PHE A 76 -2.20 15.10 -4.80
CA PHE A 76 -2.39 13.68 -4.52
C PHE A 76 -1.19 13.16 -3.74
N LYS A 77 -1.42 12.50 -2.61
CA LYS A 77 -0.36 12.14 -1.68
C LYS A 77 -0.47 10.69 -1.21
N GLN A 78 0.64 9.93 -1.38
CA GLN A 78 0.86 8.73 -0.59
C GLN A 78 1.00 9.11 0.89
N TYR A 79 0.74 8.17 1.80
CA TYR A 79 0.82 8.42 3.24
C TYR A 79 -0.03 9.63 3.63
N ALA A 80 -1.33 9.41 3.78
CA ALA A 80 -2.30 10.45 4.08
C ALA A 80 -1.82 11.36 5.23
N PRO A 81 -1.97 12.69 5.11
CA PRO A 81 -1.55 13.61 6.18
C PRO A 81 -2.18 13.24 7.51
N MET A 82 -1.40 13.27 8.58
CA MET A 82 -1.85 12.97 9.94
C MET A 82 -1.30 14.01 10.91
N ARG A 83 -2.08 14.32 11.95
CA ARG A 83 -1.62 15.17 13.05
C ARG A 83 -0.58 14.44 13.91
N ASP A 84 -0.82 13.16 14.14
CA ASP A 84 0.08 12.23 14.81
C ASP A 84 0.23 10.97 13.96
N PRO A 85 1.40 10.72 13.35
CA PRO A 85 1.64 9.54 12.54
C PRO A 85 1.49 8.21 13.30
N LEU A 86 1.56 8.23 14.63
CA LEU A 86 1.36 7.05 15.46
C LEU A 86 -0.12 6.78 15.80
N ASP A 87 -0.99 7.76 15.55
CA ASP A 87 -2.44 7.63 15.72
C ASP A 87 -3.16 7.56 14.36
N ARG A 88 -3.46 6.35 13.90
CA ARG A 88 -4.19 6.09 12.64
C ARG A 88 -5.56 6.77 12.55
N THR A 89 -6.13 7.21 13.68
CA THR A 89 -7.41 7.92 13.70
C THR A 89 -7.23 9.42 13.45
N SER A 90 -6.00 9.90 13.45
CA SER A 90 -5.66 11.31 13.32
C SER A 90 -5.54 11.81 11.86
N VAL A 91 -6.08 11.06 10.90
CA VAL A 91 -6.07 11.46 9.47
C VAL A 91 -6.65 12.86 9.33
N GLU A 92 -5.85 13.74 8.73
CA GLU A 92 -6.21 15.14 8.53
C GLU A 92 -6.88 15.30 7.16
N VAL A 93 -8.09 15.86 7.17
CA VAL A 93 -8.77 16.25 5.93
C VAL A 93 -8.32 17.66 5.57
N ILE A 94 -7.57 17.76 4.48
CA ILE A 94 -7.04 19.03 3.99
C ILE A 94 -7.67 19.31 2.63
N ASP A 95 -8.17 20.52 2.44
CA ASP A 95 -8.71 20.93 1.14
C ASP A 95 -7.64 20.79 0.05
N ARG A 96 -8.05 20.36 -1.13
CA ARG A 96 -7.18 20.08 -2.27
C ARG A 96 -6.13 18.95 -2.06
N VAL A 97 -6.17 18.20 -0.95
CA VAL A 97 -5.30 17.05 -0.73
C VAL A 97 -6.11 15.76 -0.75
N SER A 98 -5.73 14.83 -1.59
CA SER A 98 -6.38 13.52 -1.69
C SER A 98 -5.37 12.39 -1.49
N PRO A 99 -5.71 11.37 -0.68
CA PRO A 99 -4.83 10.23 -0.46
C PRO A 99 -4.67 9.37 -1.72
N LEU A 100 -3.47 8.83 -1.90
CA LEU A 100 -3.16 7.81 -2.90
C LEU A 100 -2.80 6.49 -2.22
N PRO A 101 -3.10 5.33 -2.84
CA PRO A 101 -2.59 4.04 -2.39
C PRO A 101 -1.06 3.99 -2.56
N LEU A 102 -0.35 3.18 -1.79
CA LEU A 102 1.09 2.96 -2.05
C LEU A 102 1.31 2.13 -3.32
N GLY A 103 0.41 1.21 -3.60
CA GLY A 103 0.53 0.29 -4.73
C GLY A 103 1.54 -0.83 -4.47
N CYS A 104 1.95 -1.50 -5.53
CA CYS A 104 2.97 -2.54 -5.49
C CYS A 104 4.30 -2.02 -6.03
N LEU A 105 5.39 -2.69 -5.71
CA LEU A 105 6.68 -2.48 -6.35
C LEU A 105 6.61 -2.80 -7.85
N GLU A 106 7.34 -2.07 -8.66
CA GLU A 106 7.44 -2.32 -10.10
C GLU A 106 7.93 -3.76 -10.36
N GLY A 107 7.20 -4.49 -11.19
CA GLY A 107 7.48 -5.90 -11.48
C GLY A 107 6.79 -6.89 -10.54
N PHE A 108 6.09 -6.43 -9.51
CA PHE A 108 5.21 -7.30 -8.73
C PHE A 108 3.94 -7.62 -9.53
N VAL A 109 3.68 -8.90 -9.76
CA VAL A 109 2.54 -9.36 -10.58
C VAL A 109 1.71 -10.41 -9.86
N ASN A 110 0.41 -10.36 -10.06
CA ASN A 110 -0.50 -11.42 -9.64
C ASN A 110 -0.37 -12.62 -10.61
N LYS A 111 -0.06 -13.80 -10.06
CA LYS A 111 0.05 -15.07 -10.82
C LYS A 111 -1.25 -15.84 -10.89
N ASN A 112 -2.33 -15.35 -10.30
CA ASN A 112 -3.65 -15.96 -10.26
C ASN A 112 -3.67 -17.41 -9.77
N ILE A 113 -2.80 -17.75 -8.80
CA ILE A 113 -2.76 -19.08 -8.20
C ILE A 113 -3.99 -19.25 -7.31
N PRO A 114 -4.84 -20.27 -7.52
CA PRO A 114 -5.95 -20.60 -6.63
C PRO A 114 -5.46 -20.81 -5.20
N ILE A 115 -6.28 -20.40 -4.21
CA ILE A 115 -5.81 -20.46 -2.82
C ILE A 115 -5.55 -21.88 -2.33
N SER A 116 -6.26 -22.86 -2.87
CA SER A 116 -6.09 -24.29 -2.59
C SER A 116 -4.77 -24.87 -3.09
N GLU A 117 -4.21 -24.29 -4.15
CA GLU A 117 -2.95 -24.73 -4.76
C GLU A 117 -1.72 -24.07 -4.13
N ARG A 118 -1.92 -23.11 -3.21
CA ARG A 118 -0.83 -22.36 -2.59
C ARG A 118 -0.09 -23.18 -1.55
N GLU A 119 1.24 -23.13 -1.64
CA GLU A 119 2.15 -23.92 -0.81
C GLU A 119 2.14 -23.47 0.67
N TYR A 120 2.16 -22.14 0.91
CA TYR A 120 2.32 -21.59 2.26
C TYR A 120 0.97 -21.24 2.86
N ASP A 121 0.71 -21.71 4.08
CA ASP A 121 -0.45 -21.27 4.87
C ASP A 121 -0.33 -19.83 5.28
N TRP A 122 0.90 -19.39 5.60
CA TRP A 122 1.15 -17.99 5.92
C TRP A 122 2.58 -17.54 5.63
N PHE A 123 2.74 -16.23 5.51
CA PHE A 123 3.98 -15.60 5.11
C PHE A 123 4.29 -14.37 5.96
N TRP A 124 5.56 -14.24 6.29
CA TRP A 124 6.17 -13.01 6.73
C TRP A 124 7.59 -12.89 6.22
N MET A 125 7.93 -11.73 5.65
CA MET A 125 9.31 -11.34 5.37
C MET A 125 9.48 -9.86 5.69
N GLY A 126 10.52 -9.50 6.44
CA GLY A 126 10.78 -8.10 6.71
C GLY A 126 11.88 -7.86 7.73
N GLN A 127 12.27 -6.61 7.79
CA GLN A 127 13.26 -6.14 8.76
C GLN A 127 12.72 -6.28 10.18
N PHE A 128 13.58 -6.70 11.10
CA PHE A 128 13.29 -6.64 12.52
C PHE A 128 13.52 -5.22 13.06
N ASP A 129 12.44 -4.62 13.54
CA ASP A 129 12.46 -3.38 14.29
C ASP A 129 11.97 -3.67 15.73
N PRO A 130 12.84 -3.52 16.75
CA PRO A 130 12.48 -3.84 18.14
C PRO A 130 11.44 -2.88 18.72
N TYR A 131 11.23 -1.71 18.14
CA TYR A 131 10.26 -0.73 18.63
C TYR A 131 8.85 -1.02 18.14
N THR A 132 8.70 -1.28 16.84
CA THR A 132 7.39 -1.44 16.21
C THR A 132 6.98 -2.90 16.01
N ARG A 133 7.94 -3.85 15.93
CA ARG A 133 7.70 -5.26 15.55
C ARG A 133 8.03 -6.30 16.60
N ARG A 134 8.35 -5.89 17.84
CA ARG A 134 8.67 -6.84 18.92
C ARG A 134 7.52 -7.79 19.21
N ASN A 135 6.33 -7.26 19.50
CA ASN A 135 5.14 -8.07 19.81
C ASN A 135 4.76 -8.97 18.64
N PHE A 136 4.84 -8.43 17.43
CA PHE A 136 4.58 -9.18 16.22
C PHE A 136 5.52 -10.38 16.09
N ARG A 137 6.83 -10.18 16.27
CA ARG A 137 7.82 -11.28 16.24
C ARG A 137 7.52 -12.35 17.28
N GLN A 138 7.26 -11.95 18.52
CA GLN A 138 6.91 -12.89 19.59
C GLN A 138 5.65 -13.70 19.25
N SER A 139 4.66 -13.06 18.64
CA SER A 139 3.42 -13.72 18.24
C SER A 139 3.59 -14.66 17.06
N THR A 140 4.46 -14.33 16.09
CA THR A 140 4.77 -15.24 14.98
C THR A 140 5.60 -16.45 15.45
N GLU A 141 6.56 -16.25 16.36
CA GLU A 141 7.32 -17.34 16.99
C GLU A 141 6.39 -18.28 17.79
N ARG A 142 5.43 -17.72 18.55
CA ARG A 142 4.41 -18.49 19.24
C ARG A 142 3.52 -19.27 18.28
N LEU A 143 3.05 -18.63 17.19
CA LEU A 143 2.25 -19.30 16.16
C LEU A 143 2.98 -20.52 15.59
N GLN A 144 4.27 -20.41 15.25
CA GLN A 144 5.08 -21.53 14.76
C GLN A 144 5.18 -22.67 15.80
N GLN A 145 5.29 -22.33 17.09
CA GLN A 145 5.35 -23.33 18.17
C GLN A 145 4.01 -24.03 18.40
N GLU A 146 2.91 -23.28 18.41
CA GLU A 146 1.56 -23.80 18.68
C GLU A 146 0.96 -24.52 17.47
N ARG A 147 1.38 -24.17 16.25
CA ARG A 147 0.89 -24.73 14.98
C ARG A 147 2.04 -25.16 14.06
N PRO A 148 2.84 -26.14 14.47
CA PRO A 148 3.99 -26.62 13.68
C PRO A 148 3.59 -27.30 12.35
N ASN A 149 2.31 -27.61 12.19
CA ASN A 149 1.75 -28.17 10.96
C ASN A 149 1.38 -27.10 9.90
N TYR A 150 1.36 -25.81 10.27
CA TYR A 150 1.16 -24.78 9.28
C TYR A 150 2.44 -24.57 8.48
N ASN A 151 2.35 -24.75 7.16
CA ASN A 151 3.47 -24.45 6.29
C ASN A 151 3.67 -22.95 6.20
N SER A 152 4.84 -22.46 6.58
CA SER A 152 5.10 -21.02 6.66
C SER A 152 6.43 -20.64 6.02
N TYR A 153 6.45 -19.47 5.38
CA TYR A 153 7.70 -18.82 4.98
C TYR A 153 7.92 -17.61 5.88
N VAL A 154 8.94 -17.67 6.73
CA VAL A 154 9.25 -16.58 7.68
C VAL A 154 10.72 -16.19 7.54
N LEU A 155 10.97 -14.94 7.18
CA LEU A 155 12.31 -14.39 7.05
C LEU A 155 12.43 -13.04 7.78
N TRP A 156 13.24 -13.03 8.83
CA TRP A 156 13.66 -11.82 9.52
C TRP A 156 15.06 -11.43 9.06
N TYR A 157 15.25 -10.18 8.68
CA TYR A 157 16.58 -9.68 8.31
C TYR A 157 16.88 -8.36 9.04
N GLU A 158 18.16 -7.99 9.06
CA GLU A 158 18.64 -6.72 9.60
C GLU A 158 19.02 -5.79 8.46
N GLY A 159 18.75 -4.50 8.65
CA GLY A 159 19.07 -3.45 7.68
C GLY A 159 18.04 -3.32 6.56
N TRP A 160 18.14 -2.21 5.87
CA TRP A 160 17.23 -1.85 4.77
C TRP A 160 17.66 -2.58 3.48
N ASN A 161 16.71 -3.05 2.70
CA ASN A 161 16.92 -3.74 1.41
C ASN A 161 17.76 -5.05 1.46
N ASN A 162 17.85 -5.72 2.60
CA ASN A 162 18.55 -7.00 2.76
C ASN A 162 17.62 -8.22 2.58
N GLY A 163 16.49 -8.04 1.88
CA GLY A 163 15.56 -9.13 1.56
C GLY A 163 16.06 -10.01 0.41
N ILE A 164 15.17 -10.88 -0.08
CA ILE A 164 15.38 -11.70 -1.26
C ILE A 164 15.11 -10.89 -2.54
N ALA A 165 15.46 -11.44 -3.70
CA ALA A 165 15.16 -10.83 -4.98
C ALA A 165 13.62 -10.63 -5.16
N LEU A 166 13.23 -9.57 -5.86
CA LEU A 166 11.81 -9.24 -6.05
C LEU A 166 11.02 -10.38 -6.70
N GLY A 167 11.63 -11.09 -7.66
CA GLY A 167 11.00 -12.25 -8.32
C GLY A 167 10.66 -13.36 -7.33
N ASP A 168 11.61 -13.74 -6.47
CA ASP A 168 11.41 -14.77 -5.44
C ASP A 168 10.37 -14.33 -4.41
N TYR A 169 10.42 -13.06 -4.00
CA TYR A 169 9.41 -12.46 -3.11
C TYR A 169 8.00 -12.54 -3.70
N CYS A 170 7.87 -12.16 -4.98
CA CYS A 170 6.62 -12.22 -5.71
C CYS A 170 6.09 -13.67 -5.79
N ASP A 171 6.97 -14.64 -6.04
CA ASP A 171 6.61 -16.05 -6.12
C ASP A 171 6.10 -16.59 -4.79
N ILE A 172 6.82 -16.30 -3.70
CA ILE A 172 6.41 -16.72 -2.35
C ILE A 172 5.08 -16.07 -1.96
N MET A 173 4.90 -14.76 -2.20
CA MET A 173 3.66 -14.06 -1.88
C MET A 173 2.48 -14.65 -2.64
N ASN A 174 2.62 -14.93 -3.95
CA ASN A 174 1.57 -15.55 -4.76
C ASN A 174 1.26 -17.00 -4.33
N ASN A 175 2.21 -17.71 -3.73
CA ASN A 175 2.02 -19.05 -3.17
C ASN A 175 1.60 -19.06 -1.69
N THR A 176 1.15 -17.92 -1.16
CA THR A 176 0.77 -17.76 0.24
C THR A 176 -0.74 -17.58 0.38
N LYS A 177 -1.38 -18.28 1.34
CA LYS A 177 -2.80 -18.13 1.67
C LYS A 177 -3.05 -16.88 2.52
N VAL A 178 -2.27 -16.72 3.61
CA VAL A 178 -2.44 -15.61 4.56
C VAL A 178 -1.16 -14.78 4.66
N ALA A 179 -1.24 -13.49 4.38
CA ALA A 179 -0.13 -12.56 4.54
C ALA A 179 -0.28 -11.74 5.83
N LEU A 180 0.80 -11.70 6.63
CA LEU A 180 0.84 -10.90 7.84
C LEU A 180 1.46 -9.54 7.55
N VAL A 181 0.73 -8.49 7.87
CA VAL A 181 1.14 -7.10 7.57
C VAL A 181 1.15 -6.27 8.85
N PRO A 182 2.27 -6.27 9.60
CA PRO A 182 2.48 -5.38 10.73
C PRO A 182 2.68 -3.94 10.26
N ILE A 183 2.74 -3.02 11.22
CA ILE A 183 3.11 -1.62 11.00
C ILE A 183 4.43 -1.54 10.19
N GLY A 184 4.52 -0.60 9.26
CA GLY A 184 5.76 -0.19 8.62
C GLY A 184 6.76 0.40 9.64
N SER A 185 7.97 0.72 9.20
CA SER A 185 8.99 1.26 10.11
C SER A 185 8.70 2.70 10.54
N GLY A 186 8.07 3.50 9.70
CA GLY A 186 7.71 4.90 9.95
C GLY A 186 6.23 5.21 9.80
N SER A 187 5.42 4.24 9.39
CA SER A 187 4.02 4.47 9.03
C SER A 187 3.15 3.25 9.32
N TRP A 188 1.85 3.48 9.49
CA TRP A 188 0.83 2.42 9.50
C TRP A 188 0.67 1.76 8.13
N GLU A 189 1.00 2.48 7.06
CA GLU A 189 0.93 2.02 5.67
C GLU A 189 2.16 1.21 5.30
N SER A 190 1.99 0.19 4.47
CA SER A 190 3.06 -0.67 3.99
C SER A 190 2.77 -1.17 2.58
N PHE A 191 3.76 -1.15 1.70
CA PHE A 191 3.68 -1.76 0.35
C PHE A 191 3.22 -3.22 0.40
N ARG A 192 3.67 -3.97 1.41
CA ARG A 192 3.26 -5.37 1.60
C ARG A 192 1.74 -5.56 1.66
N PHE A 193 1.00 -4.58 2.19
CA PHE A 193 -0.45 -4.63 2.20
C PHE A 193 -1.01 -4.71 0.78
N PHE A 194 -0.53 -3.85 -0.11
CA PHE A 194 -0.97 -3.79 -1.50
C PHE A 194 -0.51 -4.99 -2.31
N GLU A 195 0.73 -5.43 -2.09
CA GLU A 195 1.31 -6.62 -2.72
C GLU A 195 0.55 -7.88 -2.33
N ALA A 196 0.20 -8.03 -1.05
CA ALA A 196 -0.61 -9.14 -0.56
C ALA A 196 -2.04 -9.12 -1.16
N MET A 197 -2.66 -7.94 -1.25
CA MET A 197 -3.96 -7.78 -1.91
C MET A 197 -3.87 -8.10 -3.40
N CYS A 198 -2.83 -7.63 -4.09
CA CYS A 198 -2.55 -7.95 -5.51
C CYS A 198 -2.43 -9.46 -5.73
N ALA A 199 -1.65 -10.15 -4.91
CA ALA A 199 -1.50 -11.61 -4.97
C ALA A 199 -2.77 -12.37 -4.57
N GLY A 200 -3.77 -11.69 -4.01
CA GLY A 200 -4.99 -12.30 -3.49
C GLY A 200 -4.74 -13.10 -2.21
N CYS A 201 -3.82 -12.67 -1.36
CA CYS A 201 -3.70 -13.22 -0.02
C CYS A 201 -4.86 -12.75 0.86
N ILE A 202 -5.24 -13.58 1.82
CA ILE A 202 -6.05 -13.12 2.94
C ILE A 202 -5.13 -12.33 3.86
N VAL A 203 -5.42 -11.05 4.09
CA VAL A 203 -4.53 -10.15 4.81
C VAL A 203 -4.94 -10.04 6.27
N ILE A 204 -3.99 -10.27 7.18
CA ILE A 204 -4.11 -9.89 8.58
C ILE A 204 -3.20 -8.68 8.80
N ASN A 205 -3.74 -7.55 9.24
CA ASN A 205 -2.96 -6.33 9.41
C ASN A 205 -3.26 -5.63 10.74
N VAL A 206 -2.28 -4.90 11.25
CA VAL A 206 -2.54 -3.85 12.24
C VAL A 206 -3.20 -2.69 11.49
N GLY A 207 -4.31 -2.21 12.01
CA GLY A 207 -5.20 -1.28 11.30
C GLY A 207 -4.50 -0.19 10.51
N MET A 208 -5.11 0.18 9.41
CA MET A 208 -4.64 1.20 8.46
C MET A 208 -5.24 2.58 8.79
N PRO A 209 -4.72 3.66 8.20
CA PRO A 209 -5.31 4.99 8.31
C PRO A 209 -6.80 5.00 7.97
N GLN A 210 -7.58 5.80 8.70
CA GLN A 210 -9.03 5.88 8.51
C GLN A 210 -9.38 6.70 7.26
N THR A 211 -9.13 6.13 6.09
CA THR A 211 -9.53 6.69 4.79
C THR A 211 -10.57 5.80 4.12
N PRO A 212 -11.41 6.31 3.23
CA PRO A 212 -12.42 5.49 2.52
C PRO A 212 -11.81 4.27 1.80
N MET A 213 -10.61 4.40 1.26
CA MET A 213 -9.89 3.33 0.59
C MET A 213 -9.58 2.17 1.56
N TYR A 214 -8.94 2.46 2.69
CA TYR A 214 -8.56 1.43 3.65
C TYR A 214 -9.75 0.86 4.42
N ASN A 215 -10.77 1.69 4.69
CA ASN A 215 -12.00 1.22 5.34
C ASN A 215 -12.78 0.18 4.50
N ALA A 216 -12.59 0.20 3.17
CA ALA A 216 -13.18 -0.78 2.26
C ALA A 216 -12.31 -2.02 2.03
N ALA A 217 -11.12 -2.10 2.65
CA ALA A 217 -10.20 -3.20 2.42
C ALA A 217 -10.67 -4.51 3.09
N PRO A 218 -10.66 -5.64 2.38
CA PRO A 218 -11.09 -6.94 2.92
C PRO A 218 -9.99 -7.60 3.76
N ALA A 219 -9.55 -6.92 4.82
CA ALA A 219 -8.48 -7.39 5.70
C ALA A 219 -9.00 -7.68 7.10
N PHE A 220 -8.35 -8.59 7.81
CA PHE A 220 -8.63 -8.92 9.20
C PHE A 220 -7.80 -8.00 10.11
N PRO A 221 -8.43 -7.05 10.82
CA PRO A 221 -7.69 -6.12 11.66
C PRO A 221 -7.16 -6.84 12.93
N MET A 222 -5.95 -6.50 13.31
CA MET A 222 -5.29 -6.95 14.54
C MET A 222 -4.90 -5.73 15.39
N ASP A 223 -4.83 -5.90 16.69
CA ASP A 223 -4.21 -4.90 17.56
C ASP A 223 -2.66 -4.93 17.45
N THR A 224 -2.01 -3.90 17.95
CA THR A 224 -0.54 -3.79 17.91
C THR A 224 0.18 -4.85 18.77
N GLY A 225 -0.54 -5.51 19.65
CA GLY A 225 -0.01 -6.59 20.51
C GLY A 225 0.05 -7.93 19.79
N TRP A 226 -0.71 -8.13 18.72
CA TRP A 226 -0.82 -9.40 17.98
C TRP A 226 -1.20 -10.60 18.84
N ALA A 227 -1.87 -10.36 19.99
CA ALA A 227 -2.15 -11.40 20.98
C ALA A 227 -3.05 -12.51 20.44
N GLU A 228 -3.99 -12.16 19.57
CA GLU A 228 -4.99 -13.07 18.99
C GLU A 228 -4.53 -13.73 17.67
N LEU A 229 -3.25 -13.60 17.27
CA LEU A 229 -2.77 -14.06 15.96
C LEU A 229 -3.08 -15.55 15.73
N THR A 230 -2.72 -16.44 16.68
CA THR A 230 -2.96 -17.88 16.53
C THR A 230 -4.45 -18.19 16.34
N ARG A 231 -5.31 -17.56 17.14
CA ARG A 231 -6.76 -17.76 17.06
C ARG A 231 -7.32 -17.27 15.73
N THR A 232 -6.86 -16.12 15.25
CA THR A 232 -7.27 -15.57 13.94
C THR A 232 -6.81 -16.46 12.80
N MET A 233 -5.60 -17.00 12.86
CA MET A 233 -5.07 -17.95 11.88
C MET A 233 -5.90 -19.24 11.86
N ASP A 234 -6.20 -19.83 13.03
CA ASP A 234 -7.05 -21.02 13.15
C ASP A 234 -8.45 -20.74 12.55
N PHE A 235 -9.02 -19.57 12.86
CA PHE A 235 -10.33 -19.18 12.32
C PHE A 235 -10.32 -19.10 10.81
N ILE A 236 -9.29 -18.49 10.21
CA ILE A 236 -9.20 -18.35 8.75
C ILE A 236 -8.96 -19.70 8.10
N LEU A 237 -7.91 -20.41 8.50
CA LEU A 237 -7.47 -21.64 7.84
C LEU A 237 -8.41 -22.83 8.04
N SER A 238 -9.36 -22.74 8.99
CA SER A 238 -10.42 -23.76 9.17
C SER A 238 -11.62 -23.56 8.25
N ARG A 239 -11.65 -22.51 7.42
CA ARG A 239 -12.76 -22.25 6.48
C ARG A 239 -12.71 -23.19 5.29
N GLU A 240 -13.88 -23.44 4.70
CA GLU A 240 -14.00 -24.16 3.44
C GLU A 240 -13.25 -23.43 2.33
N GLU A 241 -12.76 -24.19 1.37
CA GLU A 241 -11.92 -23.66 0.28
C GLU A 241 -12.64 -22.57 -0.53
N GLU A 242 -13.93 -22.73 -0.79
CA GLU A 242 -14.73 -21.75 -1.50
C GLU A 242 -14.78 -20.39 -0.76
N VAL A 243 -14.79 -20.42 0.57
CA VAL A 243 -14.79 -19.20 1.39
C VAL A 243 -13.42 -18.51 1.30
N LEU A 244 -12.33 -19.29 1.36
CA LEU A 244 -10.98 -18.75 1.21
C LEU A 244 -10.76 -18.16 -0.19
N GLU A 245 -11.22 -18.86 -1.24
CA GLU A 245 -11.14 -18.38 -2.63
C GLU A 245 -11.98 -17.11 -2.83
N TYR A 246 -13.16 -17.03 -2.22
CA TYR A 246 -13.96 -15.81 -2.23
C TYR A 246 -13.19 -14.62 -1.64
N HIS A 247 -12.57 -14.78 -0.47
CA HIS A 247 -11.74 -13.73 0.15
C HIS A 247 -10.54 -13.35 -0.71
N SER A 248 -9.87 -14.32 -1.31
CA SER A 248 -8.77 -14.13 -2.25
C SER A 248 -9.20 -13.26 -3.46
N ASN A 249 -10.34 -13.57 -4.04
CA ASN A 249 -10.88 -12.81 -5.17
C ASN A 249 -11.28 -11.38 -4.78
N VAL A 250 -11.89 -11.20 -3.60
CA VAL A 250 -12.25 -9.86 -3.10
C VAL A 250 -11.00 -9.01 -2.85
N ALA A 251 -9.90 -9.61 -2.34
CA ALA A 251 -8.64 -8.91 -2.17
C ALA A 251 -8.08 -8.39 -3.51
N ARG A 252 -8.07 -9.25 -4.54
CA ARG A 252 -7.63 -8.87 -5.91
C ARG A 252 -8.49 -7.77 -6.51
N LEU A 253 -9.80 -7.88 -6.41
CA LEU A 253 -10.74 -6.87 -6.91
C LEU A 253 -10.57 -5.53 -6.18
N TRP A 254 -10.33 -5.55 -4.87
CA TRP A 254 -10.02 -4.35 -4.12
C TRP A 254 -8.74 -3.68 -4.63
N HIS A 255 -7.66 -4.47 -4.80
CA HIS A 255 -6.40 -3.96 -5.34
C HIS A 255 -6.56 -3.37 -6.74
N GLU A 256 -7.22 -4.07 -7.66
CA GLU A 256 -7.52 -3.58 -9.00
C GLU A 256 -8.30 -2.27 -8.97
N HIS A 257 -9.34 -2.20 -8.11
CA HIS A 257 -10.17 -1.02 -7.98
C HIS A 257 -9.40 0.23 -7.50
N PHE A 258 -8.47 0.06 -6.57
CA PHE A 258 -7.76 1.20 -5.98
C PHE A 258 -6.36 1.45 -6.56
N CYS A 259 -5.74 0.47 -7.21
CA CYS A 259 -4.34 0.53 -7.62
C CYS A 259 -4.11 0.38 -9.12
N SER A 260 -5.13 0.07 -9.95
CA SER A 260 -4.92 0.08 -11.40
C SER A 260 -4.73 1.51 -11.92
N PRO A 261 -3.86 1.74 -12.91
CA PRO A 261 -3.63 3.07 -13.48
C PRO A 261 -4.91 3.73 -13.99
N GLU A 262 -5.82 2.95 -14.61
CA GLU A 262 -7.09 3.43 -15.14
C GLU A 262 -8.02 3.95 -14.02
N ASN A 263 -8.14 3.18 -12.94
CA ASN A 263 -8.99 3.55 -11.79
C ASN A 263 -8.39 4.71 -10.98
N LEU A 264 -7.06 4.75 -10.86
CA LEU A 264 -6.36 5.91 -10.28
C LEU A 264 -6.59 7.17 -11.11
N ALA A 265 -6.48 7.08 -12.43
CA ALA A 265 -6.75 8.21 -13.31
C ALA A 265 -8.20 8.70 -13.19
N GLU A 266 -9.16 7.78 -13.09
CA GLU A 266 -10.57 8.12 -12.86
C GLU A 266 -10.81 8.76 -11.49
N TYR A 267 -10.18 8.23 -10.45
CA TYR A 267 -10.22 8.81 -9.10
C TYR A 267 -9.66 10.24 -9.11
N MET A 268 -8.48 10.43 -9.69
CA MET A 268 -7.83 11.74 -9.79
C MET A 268 -8.67 12.72 -10.61
N PHE A 269 -9.24 12.28 -11.74
CA PHE A 269 -10.12 13.07 -12.58
C PHE A 269 -11.31 13.63 -11.79
N LYS A 270 -12.02 12.77 -11.05
CA LYS A 270 -13.17 13.19 -10.23
C LYS A 270 -12.78 14.19 -9.15
N ARG A 271 -11.59 14.07 -8.57
CA ARG A 271 -11.12 15.02 -7.54
C ARG A 271 -10.79 16.39 -8.11
N ILE A 272 -10.21 16.44 -9.30
CA ILE A 272 -9.88 17.71 -9.99
C ILE A 272 -11.13 18.43 -10.49
N GLU A 273 -12.13 17.72 -11.01
CA GLU A 273 -13.36 18.31 -11.54
C GLU A 273 -14.31 18.84 -10.44
N ILE A 274 -14.12 18.44 -9.19
CA ILE A 274 -14.92 18.91 -8.03
C ILE A 274 -14.32 20.20 -7.41
N CYS A 275 -13.03 20.45 -7.63
CA CYS A 275 -12.35 21.66 -7.17
C CYS A 275 -12.50 22.80 -8.16
#